data_87b12e078d6bd43d26d177f795a97cd7
#
_entry.id   87b12e078d6bd43d26d177f795a97cd7
#
_cell.length_a   1.000
_cell.length_b   1.000
_cell.length_c   1.000
_cell.angle_alpha   90.00
_cell.angle_beta   90.00
_cell.angle_gamma   90.00
#
_symmetry.space_group_name_H-M   'P 1'
#
loop_
_entity.id
_entity.type
_entity.pdbx_description
1 polymer ?
#
loop_
_entity_poly.entity_id
_entity_poly.type
_entity_poly.pdbx_seq_one_letter_code
_entity_poly.pdbx_strand_id
1 'polypeptide(L)'
;PVITFGQSLSVHFNGEEIRVIHFPQGHTDGDSIIFFTNSNVVHMGDDFFAARFPFVDLESGGSVEGLTKNIGDVITKLPADVKIIPGHGPISTLDDLKVYHGMLVQTTDIVRKKIAAGKTVEQIKTEGLPDEWKSWGTGFIKTDVWIETIHRSLSKKQASSPSRKHTHRSGTTHH
;
A
#
# COMPACT_ATOMS: atom_id res chain seq x y z
N PRO A 1 9.53 -5.97 23.83
CA PRO A 1 10.64 -6.05 22.88
C PRO A 1 11.95 -5.67 23.58
N VAL A 2 13.07 -6.28 23.14
CA VAL A 2 14.43 -6.01 23.67
C VAL A 2 15.07 -4.85 22.91
N ILE A 3 14.73 -4.71 21.63
CA ILE A 3 15.20 -3.63 20.75
C ILE A 3 14.00 -2.97 20.14
N THR A 4 13.97 -1.64 20.12
CA THR A 4 12.99 -0.80 19.45
C THR A 4 13.68 0.25 18.62
N PHE A 5 13.05 0.66 17.52
CA PHE A 5 13.57 1.73 16.65
C PHE A 5 12.41 2.55 16.09
N GLY A 6 12.69 3.80 15.69
CA GLY A 6 11.66 4.67 15.09
C GLY A 6 11.58 4.53 13.57
N GLN A 7 12.67 4.81 12.87
CA GLN A 7 12.69 4.83 11.40
C GLN A 7 13.49 3.70 10.79
N SER A 8 14.65 3.39 11.34
CA SER A 8 15.54 2.33 10.82
C SER A 8 16.45 1.77 11.89
N LEU A 9 16.94 0.56 11.60
CA LEU A 9 17.94 -0.15 12.40
C LEU A 9 18.89 -0.87 11.44
N SER A 10 20.19 -0.91 11.74
CA SER A 10 21.18 -1.77 11.07
C SER A 10 21.71 -2.80 12.04
N VAL A 11 21.80 -4.05 11.59
CA VAL A 11 22.42 -5.17 12.32
C VAL A 11 23.54 -5.73 11.45
N HIS A 12 24.74 -5.84 12.02
CA HIS A 12 25.89 -6.48 11.35
C HIS A 12 26.05 -7.88 11.91
N PHE A 13 25.87 -8.88 11.07
CA PHE A 13 25.94 -10.28 11.48
C PHE A 13 26.51 -11.16 10.36
N ASN A 14 27.51 -11.99 10.67
CA ASN A 14 28.14 -12.92 9.72
C ASN A 14 28.60 -12.26 8.40
N GLY A 15 29.13 -11.03 8.45
CA GLY A 15 29.57 -10.31 7.27
C GLY A 15 28.44 -9.68 6.44
N GLU A 16 27.20 -9.79 6.90
CA GLU A 16 26.02 -9.17 6.28
C GLU A 16 25.67 -7.88 7.02
N GLU A 17 25.29 -6.83 6.29
CA GLU A 17 24.56 -5.70 6.84
C GLU A 17 23.06 -5.89 6.58
N ILE A 18 22.32 -6.05 7.66
CA ILE A 18 20.85 -6.21 7.64
C ILE A 18 20.23 -4.86 8.02
N ARG A 19 19.61 -4.19 7.07
CA ARG A 19 18.94 -2.91 7.30
C ARG A 19 17.44 -3.13 7.41
N VAL A 20 16.86 -2.71 8.52
CA VAL A 20 15.42 -2.73 8.78
C VAL A 20 14.91 -1.30 8.66
N ILE A 21 13.95 -1.07 7.80
CA ILE A 21 13.39 0.27 7.55
C ILE A 21 11.87 0.20 7.79
N HIS A 22 11.36 1.10 8.64
CA HIS A 22 9.94 1.27 8.89
C HIS A 22 9.26 1.98 7.71
N PHE A 23 8.15 1.39 7.25
CA PHE A 23 7.28 1.94 6.22
C PHE A 23 5.89 2.12 6.81
N PRO A 24 5.53 3.33 7.28
CA PRO A 24 4.25 3.57 7.93
C PRO A 24 3.07 3.51 6.96
N GLN A 25 1.88 3.21 7.50
CA GLN A 25 0.63 3.21 6.76
C GLN A 25 0.63 2.29 5.52
N GLY A 26 1.35 1.17 5.55
CA GLY A 26 1.38 0.13 4.53
C GLY A 26 0.26 -0.89 4.73
N HIS A 27 0.64 -2.16 4.90
CA HIS A 27 -0.27 -3.21 5.35
C HIS A 27 -0.83 -2.90 6.75
N THR A 28 0.04 -2.41 7.66
CA THR A 28 -0.29 -1.77 8.95
C THR A 28 0.46 -0.44 9.09
N ASP A 29 0.43 0.18 10.27
CA ASP A 29 1.31 1.33 10.59
C ASP A 29 2.68 0.90 11.14
N GLY A 30 2.86 -0.39 11.44
CA GLY A 30 4.08 -0.93 12.04
C GLY A 30 5.00 -1.69 11.09
N ASP A 31 4.75 -1.65 9.79
CA ASP A 31 5.48 -2.48 8.82
C ASP A 31 6.95 -2.11 8.72
N SER A 32 7.75 -3.13 8.47
CA SER A 32 9.19 -2.97 8.27
C SER A 32 9.67 -3.86 7.13
N ILE A 33 10.47 -3.28 6.23
CA ILE A 33 11.11 -3.99 5.13
C ILE A 33 12.56 -4.23 5.50
N ILE A 34 13.05 -5.44 5.26
CA ILE A 34 14.38 -5.91 5.67
C ILE A 34 15.25 -6.10 4.43
N PHE A 35 16.37 -5.38 4.38
CA PHE A 35 17.34 -5.43 3.30
C PHE A 35 18.60 -6.16 3.76
N PHE A 36 18.93 -7.27 3.11
CA PHE A 36 20.19 -7.98 3.23
C PHE A 36 21.13 -7.46 2.15
N THR A 37 21.92 -6.44 2.48
CA THR A 37 22.58 -5.57 1.51
C THR A 37 23.65 -6.30 0.70
N ASN A 38 24.46 -7.16 1.34
CA ASN A 38 25.51 -7.90 0.66
C ASN A 38 24.97 -9.09 -0.15
N SER A 39 23.88 -9.70 0.32
CA SER A 39 23.21 -10.83 -0.36
C SER A 39 22.29 -10.41 -1.48
N ASN A 40 22.03 -9.11 -1.65
CA ASN A 40 21.08 -8.55 -2.63
C ASN A 40 19.67 -9.18 -2.52
N VAL A 41 19.18 -9.30 -1.27
CA VAL A 41 17.88 -9.85 -0.93
C VAL A 41 17.09 -8.81 -0.15
N VAL A 42 15.79 -8.69 -0.42
CA VAL A 42 14.87 -7.90 0.39
C VAL A 42 13.69 -8.76 0.84
N HIS A 43 13.34 -8.67 2.13
CA HIS A 43 12.13 -9.28 2.68
C HIS A 43 11.11 -8.18 2.95
N MET A 44 9.97 -8.27 2.30
CA MET A 44 8.97 -7.20 2.32
C MET A 44 7.80 -7.45 3.28
N GLY A 45 7.76 -8.62 3.93
CA GLY A 45 6.63 -8.96 4.79
C GLY A 45 5.30 -8.82 4.05
N ASP A 46 4.27 -8.42 4.76
CA ASP A 46 2.92 -8.27 4.22
C ASP A 46 2.68 -6.95 3.45
N ASP A 47 3.74 -6.16 3.20
CA ASP A 47 3.68 -5.11 2.18
C ASP A 47 3.67 -5.67 0.76
N PHE A 48 4.05 -6.96 0.56
CA PHE A 48 4.05 -7.59 -0.76
C PHE A 48 3.40 -8.97 -0.76
N PHE A 49 2.34 -9.12 -1.54
CA PHE A 49 1.63 -10.37 -1.83
C PHE A 49 1.84 -10.71 -3.31
N ALA A 50 2.68 -11.70 -3.61
CA ALA A 50 3.01 -12.02 -5.00
C ALA A 50 1.78 -12.57 -5.77
N ALA A 51 1.43 -11.89 -6.88
CA ALA A 51 0.36 -12.25 -7.80
C ALA A 51 -1.02 -12.46 -7.14
N ARG A 52 -1.32 -11.68 -6.08
CA ARG A 52 -2.63 -11.72 -5.39
C ARG A 52 -2.95 -10.39 -4.72
N PHE A 53 -4.24 -10.15 -4.44
CA PHE A 53 -4.64 -8.98 -3.67
C PHE A 53 -4.14 -9.06 -2.23
N PRO A 54 -3.61 -7.96 -1.68
CA PRO A 54 -3.13 -7.93 -0.29
C PRO A 54 -4.28 -7.82 0.70
N PHE A 55 -4.04 -8.27 1.91
CA PHE A 55 -4.76 -7.80 3.07
C PHE A 55 -4.16 -6.44 3.50
N VAL A 56 -5.00 -5.45 3.78
CA VAL A 56 -4.58 -4.16 4.37
C VAL A 56 -5.39 -3.94 5.62
N ASP A 57 -4.71 -3.92 6.77
CA ASP A 57 -5.36 -3.75 8.07
C ASP A 57 -5.60 -2.27 8.36
N LEU A 58 -6.76 -1.80 7.90
CA LEU A 58 -7.18 -0.40 8.11
C LEU A 58 -7.37 -0.03 9.58
N GLU A 59 -7.63 -1.00 10.46
CA GLU A 59 -7.84 -0.73 11.89
C GLU A 59 -6.50 -0.59 12.63
N SER A 60 -5.45 -1.26 12.14
CA SER A 60 -4.08 -1.12 12.63
C SER A 60 -3.29 -0.01 11.93
N GLY A 61 -3.97 0.95 11.32
CA GLY A 61 -3.36 2.11 10.67
C GLY A 61 -2.86 1.88 9.25
N GLY A 62 -3.13 0.72 8.65
CA GLY A 62 -2.83 0.44 7.25
C GLY A 62 -3.64 1.33 6.29
N SER A 63 -3.15 1.51 5.07
CA SER A 63 -3.76 2.33 4.04
C SER A 63 -3.39 1.83 2.66
N VAL A 64 -4.36 1.69 1.76
CA VAL A 64 -4.09 1.27 0.37
C VAL A 64 -3.22 2.30 -0.36
N GLU A 65 -3.45 3.60 -0.14
CA GLU A 65 -2.63 4.65 -0.74
C GLU A 65 -1.23 4.70 -0.12
N GLY A 66 -1.13 4.48 1.20
CA GLY A 66 0.15 4.38 1.90
C GLY A 66 0.97 3.18 1.42
N LEU A 67 0.36 1.99 1.32
CA LEU A 67 0.98 0.80 0.76
C LEU A 67 1.47 1.05 -0.67
N THR A 68 0.62 1.64 -1.52
CA THR A 68 0.99 1.98 -2.90
C THR A 68 2.22 2.89 -2.95
N LYS A 69 2.23 3.94 -2.12
CA LYS A 69 3.38 4.85 -2.02
C LYS A 69 4.65 4.13 -1.55
N ASN A 70 4.54 3.33 -0.49
CA ASN A 70 5.67 2.60 0.09
C ASN A 70 6.32 1.66 -0.93
N ILE A 71 5.50 0.89 -1.68
CA ILE A 71 5.99 0.01 -2.74
C ILE A 71 6.68 0.82 -3.85
N GLY A 72 6.11 1.94 -4.28
CA GLY A 72 6.74 2.84 -5.24
C GLY A 72 8.11 3.34 -4.76
N ASP A 73 8.20 3.78 -3.51
CA ASP A 73 9.47 4.25 -2.89
C ASP A 73 10.52 3.12 -2.81
N VAL A 74 10.10 1.90 -2.51
CA VAL A 74 10.99 0.72 -2.45
C VAL A 74 11.53 0.39 -3.84
N ILE A 75 10.69 0.34 -4.86
CA ILE A 75 11.08 0.05 -6.24
C ILE A 75 12.24 0.96 -6.70
N THR A 76 12.22 2.24 -6.33
CA THR A 76 13.27 3.19 -6.72
C THR A 76 14.63 2.94 -6.08
N LYS A 77 14.67 2.14 -5.01
CA LYS A 77 15.87 1.88 -4.21
C LYS A 77 16.49 0.50 -4.49
N LEU A 78 15.75 -0.37 -5.17
CA LEU A 78 16.19 -1.74 -5.39
C LEU A 78 17.00 -1.88 -6.69
N PRO A 79 18.10 -2.67 -6.68
CA PRO A 79 18.82 -3.02 -7.90
C PRO A 79 17.98 -3.97 -8.77
N ALA A 80 18.29 -4.01 -10.08
CA ALA A 80 17.50 -4.75 -11.05
C ALA A 80 17.48 -6.28 -10.83
N ASP A 81 18.55 -6.81 -10.24
CA ASP A 81 18.76 -8.24 -9.99
C ASP A 81 18.44 -8.68 -8.55
N VAL A 82 17.77 -7.82 -7.78
CA VAL A 82 17.37 -8.13 -6.40
C VAL A 82 16.45 -9.35 -6.33
N LYS A 83 16.63 -10.17 -5.30
CA LYS A 83 15.69 -11.23 -4.94
C LYS A 83 14.74 -10.72 -3.86
N ILE A 84 13.44 -10.84 -4.11
CA ILE A 84 12.41 -10.32 -3.21
C ILE A 84 11.67 -11.48 -2.55
N ILE A 85 11.63 -11.46 -1.22
CA ILE A 85 10.86 -12.39 -0.41
C ILE A 85 9.55 -11.68 -0.01
N PRO A 86 8.39 -12.07 -0.57
CA PRO A 86 7.11 -11.52 -0.15
C PRO A 86 6.66 -12.13 1.18
N GLY A 87 5.67 -11.51 1.85
CA GLY A 87 4.97 -12.13 2.96
C GLY A 87 4.17 -13.36 2.52
N HIS A 88 3.62 -13.30 1.30
CA HIS A 88 2.84 -14.39 0.72
C HIS A 88 3.17 -14.61 -0.76
N GLY A 89 3.49 -15.85 -1.11
CA GLY A 89 3.78 -16.28 -2.46
C GLY A 89 5.24 -16.71 -2.67
N PRO A 90 5.65 -16.98 -3.90
CA PRO A 90 7.02 -17.40 -4.22
C PRO A 90 8.00 -16.23 -4.16
N ILE A 91 9.30 -16.56 -4.10
CA ILE A 91 10.39 -15.59 -4.32
C ILE A 91 10.15 -14.88 -5.65
N SER A 92 10.28 -13.58 -5.63
CA SER A 92 9.88 -12.69 -6.71
C SER A 92 11.05 -11.81 -7.19
N THR A 93 10.86 -11.18 -8.33
CA THR A 93 11.78 -10.24 -8.97
C THR A 93 11.33 -8.80 -8.79
N LEU A 94 12.17 -7.84 -9.17
CA LEU A 94 11.78 -6.43 -9.22
C LEU A 94 10.61 -6.19 -10.20
N ASP A 95 10.54 -6.93 -11.31
CA ASP A 95 9.45 -6.78 -12.27
C ASP A 95 8.12 -7.31 -11.71
N ASP A 96 8.13 -8.39 -10.93
CA ASP A 96 6.93 -8.85 -10.21
C ASP A 96 6.44 -7.79 -9.22
N LEU A 97 7.35 -7.11 -8.52
CA LEU A 97 6.99 -6.03 -7.62
C LEU A 97 6.42 -4.81 -8.36
N LYS A 98 6.94 -4.48 -9.55
CA LYS A 98 6.38 -3.42 -10.41
C LYS A 98 4.97 -3.77 -10.88
N VAL A 99 4.72 -5.03 -11.24
CA VAL A 99 3.37 -5.50 -11.61
C VAL A 99 2.42 -5.37 -10.42
N TYR A 100 2.84 -5.77 -9.23
CA TYR A 100 2.07 -5.59 -8.00
C TYR A 100 1.76 -4.11 -7.73
N HIS A 101 2.75 -3.22 -7.86
CA HIS A 101 2.54 -1.77 -7.73
C HIS A 101 1.54 -1.25 -8.77
N GLY A 102 1.65 -1.70 -10.02
CA GLY A 102 0.70 -1.37 -11.08
C GLY A 102 -0.73 -1.79 -10.74
N MET A 103 -0.91 -2.98 -10.17
CA MET A 103 -2.21 -3.46 -9.67
C MET A 103 -2.78 -2.53 -8.58
N LEU A 104 -1.97 -2.16 -7.58
CA LEU A 104 -2.40 -1.25 -6.51
C LEU A 104 -2.87 0.10 -7.08
N VAL A 105 -2.09 0.70 -7.98
CA VAL A 105 -2.43 1.98 -8.62
C VAL A 105 -3.71 1.87 -9.43
N GLN A 106 -3.80 0.91 -10.35
CA GLN A 106 -4.91 0.79 -11.30
C GLN A 106 -6.22 0.46 -10.60
N THR A 107 -6.22 -0.53 -9.70
CA THR A 107 -7.45 -0.93 -8.99
C THR A 107 -7.95 0.19 -8.07
N THR A 108 -7.04 0.91 -7.41
CA THR A 108 -7.39 2.07 -6.58
C THR A 108 -8.00 3.20 -7.41
N ASP A 109 -7.43 3.50 -8.58
CA ASP A 109 -7.96 4.53 -9.47
C ASP A 109 -9.33 4.19 -10.05
N ILE A 110 -9.55 2.91 -10.39
CA ILE A 110 -10.86 2.43 -10.85
C ILE A 110 -11.93 2.65 -9.77
N VAL A 111 -11.65 2.22 -8.54
CA VAL A 111 -12.61 2.38 -7.42
C VAL A 111 -12.82 3.87 -7.12
N ARG A 112 -11.77 4.68 -7.09
CA ARG A 112 -11.84 6.13 -6.87
C ARG A 112 -12.73 6.83 -7.92
N LYS A 113 -12.58 6.51 -9.20
CA LYS A 113 -13.41 7.05 -10.29
C LYS A 113 -14.88 6.67 -10.14
N LYS A 114 -15.15 5.41 -9.75
CA LYS A 114 -16.51 4.93 -9.52
C LYS A 114 -17.18 5.62 -8.32
N ILE A 115 -16.42 5.85 -7.23
CA ILE A 115 -16.90 6.65 -6.07
C ILE A 115 -17.23 8.08 -6.52
N ALA A 116 -16.34 8.73 -7.28
CA ALA A 116 -16.55 10.09 -7.78
C ALA A 116 -17.76 10.20 -8.71
N ALA A 117 -18.13 9.10 -9.40
CA ALA A 117 -19.34 8.99 -10.20
C ALA A 117 -20.63 8.69 -9.36
N GLY A 118 -20.53 8.70 -8.03
CA GLY A 118 -21.65 8.49 -7.11
C GLY A 118 -22.10 7.04 -6.95
N LYS A 119 -21.27 6.06 -7.36
CA LYS A 119 -21.62 4.63 -7.19
C LYS A 119 -21.45 4.19 -5.76
N THR A 120 -22.36 3.36 -5.29
CA THR A 120 -22.25 2.68 -4.00
C THR A 120 -21.21 1.55 -4.07
N VAL A 121 -20.69 1.14 -2.91
CA VAL A 121 -19.70 0.03 -2.85
C VAL A 121 -20.29 -1.26 -3.45
N GLU A 122 -21.57 -1.54 -3.24
CA GLU A 122 -22.23 -2.74 -3.79
C GLU A 122 -22.34 -2.70 -5.33
N GLN A 123 -22.58 -1.53 -5.90
CA GLN A 123 -22.56 -1.34 -7.35
C GLN A 123 -21.13 -1.57 -7.90
N ILE A 124 -20.11 -1.05 -7.20
CA ILE A 124 -18.71 -1.22 -7.61
C ILE A 124 -18.30 -2.69 -7.54
N LYS A 125 -18.68 -3.42 -6.50
CA LYS A 125 -18.44 -4.87 -6.36
C LYS A 125 -19.11 -5.66 -7.48
N THR A 126 -20.36 -5.34 -7.82
CA THR A 126 -21.10 -6.01 -8.89
C THR A 126 -20.43 -5.80 -10.26
N GLU A 127 -19.93 -4.60 -10.53
CA GLU A 127 -19.21 -4.30 -11.77
C GLU A 127 -17.82 -4.96 -11.83
N GLY A 128 -17.22 -5.19 -10.65
CA GLY A 128 -15.91 -5.83 -10.52
C GLY A 128 -14.73 -5.00 -11.03
N LEU A 129 -13.61 -5.67 -11.19
CA LEU A 129 -12.36 -5.17 -11.75
C LEU A 129 -12.13 -5.77 -13.16
N PRO A 130 -11.24 -5.16 -13.99
CA PRO A 130 -10.86 -5.71 -15.29
C PRO A 130 -10.37 -7.15 -15.22
N ASP A 131 -10.54 -7.88 -16.33
CA ASP A 131 -10.24 -9.31 -16.44
C ASP A 131 -8.76 -9.64 -16.13
N GLU A 132 -7.85 -8.71 -16.41
CA GLU A 132 -6.43 -8.86 -16.10
C GLU A 132 -6.15 -9.09 -14.61
N TRP A 133 -7.05 -8.63 -13.71
CA TRP A 133 -6.91 -8.80 -12.26
C TRP A 133 -7.76 -9.94 -11.69
N LYS A 134 -8.51 -10.69 -12.50
CA LYS A 134 -9.37 -11.79 -12.02
C LYS A 134 -8.61 -12.87 -11.26
N SER A 135 -7.45 -13.26 -11.76
CA SER A 135 -6.62 -14.29 -11.11
C SER A 135 -6.12 -13.89 -9.73
N TRP A 136 -5.97 -12.59 -9.48
CA TRP A 136 -5.48 -12.04 -8.21
C TRP A 136 -6.49 -12.22 -7.07
N GLY A 137 -7.78 -12.29 -7.38
CA GLY A 137 -8.87 -12.56 -6.44
C GLY A 137 -9.13 -14.04 -6.12
N THR A 138 -8.30 -14.96 -6.60
CA THR A 138 -8.43 -16.39 -6.29
C THR A 138 -7.82 -16.77 -4.94
N GLY A 139 -7.00 -15.89 -4.35
CA GLY A 139 -6.35 -16.06 -3.05
C GLY A 139 -7.29 -15.87 -1.85
N PHE A 140 -6.72 -15.56 -0.69
CA PHE A 140 -7.43 -15.27 0.55
C PHE A 140 -8.33 -14.02 0.42
N ILE A 141 -7.81 -12.96 -0.20
CA ILE A 141 -8.58 -11.74 -0.47
C ILE A 141 -9.26 -11.87 -1.83
N LYS A 142 -10.59 -11.92 -1.82
CA LYS A 142 -11.41 -11.98 -3.03
C LYS A 142 -11.56 -10.59 -3.64
N THR A 143 -11.95 -10.52 -4.92
CA THR A 143 -12.08 -9.26 -5.66
C THR A 143 -13.06 -8.28 -5.00
N ASP A 144 -14.18 -8.76 -4.50
CA ASP A 144 -15.18 -7.95 -3.79
C ASP A 144 -14.64 -7.40 -2.45
N VAL A 145 -13.89 -8.22 -1.70
CA VAL A 145 -13.23 -7.79 -0.47
C VAL A 145 -12.15 -6.75 -0.75
N TRP A 146 -11.37 -6.92 -1.84
CA TRP A 146 -10.37 -5.94 -2.25
C TRP A 146 -10.99 -4.59 -2.63
N ILE A 147 -12.07 -4.60 -3.42
CA ILE A 147 -12.84 -3.39 -3.77
C ILE A 147 -13.34 -2.68 -2.50
N GLU A 148 -13.89 -3.43 -1.54
CA GLU A 148 -14.36 -2.87 -0.28
C GLU A 148 -13.22 -2.27 0.54
N THR A 149 -12.07 -2.93 0.61
CA THR A 149 -10.88 -2.44 1.30
C THR A 149 -10.43 -1.10 0.71
N ILE A 150 -10.34 -0.99 -0.62
CA ILE A 150 -10.01 0.28 -1.29
C ILE A 150 -11.04 1.35 -0.96
N HIS A 151 -12.33 1.03 -1.09
CA HIS A 151 -13.42 1.97 -0.83
C HIS A 151 -13.35 2.53 0.60
N ARG A 152 -13.18 1.66 1.60
CA ARG A 152 -13.04 2.06 3.01
C ARG A 152 -11.79 2.91 3.27
N SER A 153 -10.66 2.52 2.68
CA SER A 153 -9.39 3.24 2.80
C SER A 153 -9.52 4.68 2.28
N LEU A 154 -10.12 4.86 1.10
CA LEU A 154 -10.35 6.19 0.50
C LEU A 154 -11.33 7.03 1.31
N SER A 155 -12.37 6.43 1.90
CA SER A 155 -13.39 7.12 2.70
C SER A 155 -12.84 7.61 4.04
N LYS A 156 -12.00 6.83 4.73
CA LYS A 156 -11.34 7.24 5.99
C LYS A 156 -10.50 8.51 5.80
N LYS A 157 -9.80 8.65 4.67
CA LYS A 157 -8.96 9.82 4.39
C LYS A 157 -9.78 11.09 4.15
N GLN A 158 -10.93 11.00 3.52
CA GLN A 158 -11.82 12.16 3.32
C GLN A 158 -12.35 12.71 4.64
N ALA A 159 -12.67 11.84 5.61
CA ALA A 159 -13.15 12.22 6.93
C ALA A 159 -12.06 12.90 7.80
N SER A 160 -10.78 12.58 7.58
CA SER A 160 -9.64 13.16 8.32
C SER A 160 -9.11 14.48 7.76
N SER A 161 -9.56 14.91 6.57
CA SER A 161 -9.17 16.19 5.96
C SER A 161 -10.07 17.32 6.48
N PRO A 162 -9.56 18.36 7.20
CA PRO A 162 -10.38 19.45 7.69
C PRO A 162 -10.97 20.23 6.51
N SER A 163 -12.31 20.36 6.49
CA SER A 163 -13.05 21.18 5.53
C SER A 163 -12.53 22.63 5.61
N ARG A 164 -11.91 23.11 4.55
CA ARG A 164 -11.61 24.55 4.40
C ARG A 164 -12.91 25.33 4.34
N LYS A 165 -13.37 25.83 5.48
CA LYS A 165 -14.41 26.86 5.52
C LYS A 165 -13.84 28.13 4.87
N HIS A 166 -14.29 28.46 3.67
CA HIS A 166 -14.13 29.78 3.11
C HIS A 166 -14.95 30.76 3.95
N THR A 167 -14.31 31.48 4.88
CA THR A 167 -14.88 32.67 5.49
C THR A 167 -14.71 33.82 4.49
N HIS A 168 -15.76 34.11 3.74
CA HIS A 168 -15.91 35.40 3.08
C HIS A 168 -16.01 36.48 4.16
N ARG A 169 -14.95 37.21 4.36
CA ARG A 169 -14.99 38.51 5.09
C ARG A 169 -15.48 39.55 4.10
N SER A 170 -16.77 39.86 4.14
CA SER A 170 -17.35 41.06 3.57
C SER A 170 -16.83 42.26 4.36
N GLY A 171 -15.95 43.04 3.73
CA GLY A 171 -15.56 44.35 4.20
C GLY A 171 -16.69 45.34 3.95
N THR A 172 -17.28 45.87 5.01
CA THR A 172 -18.15 47.02 4.95
C THR A 172 -17.31 48.24 5.31
N THR A 173 -17.07 49.07 4.30
CA THR A 173 -16.61 50.46 4.48
C THR A 173 -17.78 51.28 4.96
N HIS A 174 -17.62 52.01 6.06
CA HIS A 174 -18.38 53.21 6.35
C HIS A 174 -17.42 54.37 6.73
N HIS A 175 -17.65 55.47 6.07
CA HIS A 175 -17.24 56.87 6.21
C HIS A 175 -16.48 57.27 7.47
#